data_62050e4c17ed327d3b7cb5541d8ed421
#
_entry.id   62050e4c17ed327d3b7cb5541d8ed421
#
_cell.length_a   1.000
_cell.length_b   1.000
_cell.length_c   1.000
_cell.angle_alpha   90.00
_cell.angle_beta   90.00
_cell.angle_gamma   90.00
#
_symmetry.space_group_name_H-M   'P 1'
#
loop_
_entity.id
_entity.type
_entity.pdbx_description
1 polymer ?
#
loop_
_entity_poly.entity_id
_entity_poly.type
_entity_poly.pdbx_seq_one_letter_code
_entity_poly.pdbx_strand_id
1 'polypeptide(L)'
;MLKNWIIEITLLQVFLLYNCSFGQQLNFNENTFYYPHSYQSQQMISTLGVSAAKLPEDVVETDDVFRAPLFSYRMKYGLPENFVAEGSVETNIVTFNFMLGPKWNYNLYRWGFSVGTDLSYYTGKLEHFGFDTKFYGWAMYPNISAGYRFNKFAVSIKSELVFNLAEHSKNGESEIENNLDFFNGWTIGFYIEQPLWKDHFVVIGIRSTFLKFYYPMWAAFSTFDRKFYIPEATFAFNL
;
A
#
# COMPACT_ATOMS: atom_id res chain seq x y z
N MET A 1 13.09 23.74 -12.18
CA MET A 1 12.37 22.59 -11.64
C MET A 1 11.31 22.96 -10.60
N LEU A 2 11.58 23.75 -9.58
CA LEU A 2 10.57 24.13 -8.55
C LEU A 2 9.29 24.77 -9.13
N LYS A 3 9.39 25.55 -10.20
CA LYS A 3 8.26 26.28 -10.77
C LYS A 3 7.17 25.38 -11.38
N ASN A 4 7.53 24.23 -11.91
CA ASN A 4 6.56 23.27 -12.47
C ASN A 4 5.79 22.52 -11.39
N TRP A 5 6.45 22.20 -10.29
CA TRP A 5 5.82 21.54 -9.13
C TRP A 5 4.74 22.40 -8.46
N ILE A 6 4.97 23.71 -8.38
CA ILE A 6 3.98 24.65 -7.82
C ILE A 6 2.73 24.70 -8.70
N ILE A 7 2.90 24.67 -10.03
CA ILE A 7 1.77 24.67 -10.97
C ILE A 7 0.97 23.38 -10.86
N GLU A 8 1.61 22.22 -10.76
CA GLU A 8 0.95 20.93 -10.62
C GLU A 8 0.17 20.82 -9.30
N ILE A 9 0.77 21.28 -8.19
CA ILE A 9 0.09 21.32 -6.88
C ILE A 9 -1.10 22.28 -6.91
N THR A 10 -0.97 23.43 -7.57
CA THR A 10 -2.05 24.42 -7.68
C THR A 10 -3.19 23.89 -8.55
N LEU A 11 -2.88 23.20 -9.65
CA LEU A 11 -3.88 22.55 -10.50
C LEU A 11 -4.61 21.41 -9.76
N LEU A 12 -3.90 20.64 -8.96
CA LEU A 12 -4.50 19.59 -8.11
C LEU A 12 -5.44 20.20 -7.06
N GLN A 13 -5.03 21.31 -6.43
CA GLN A 13 -5.88 22.03 -5.47
C GLN A 13 -7.12 22.64 -6.13
N VAL A 14 -7.00 23.22 -7.32
CA VAL A 14 -8.13 23.78 -8.09
C VAL A 14 -9.08 22.64 -8.52
N PHE A 15 -8.55 21.50 -8.96
CA PHE A 15 -9.37 20.33 -9.31
C PHE A 15 -10.14 19.78 -8.08
N LEU A 16 -9.50 19.71 -6.93
CA LEU A 16 -10.11 19.30 -5.66
C LEU A 16 -11.18 20.30 -5.19
N LEU A 17 -10.98 21.60 -5.38
CA LEU A 17 -11.92 22.64 -5.00
C LEU A 17 -13.12 22.75 -5.98
N TYR A 18 -12.90 22.52 -7.26
CA TYR A 18 -13.97 22.61 -8.29
C TYR A 18 -15.01 21.50 -8.14
N ASN A 19 -14.61 20.29 -7.76
CA ASN A 19 -15.52 19.19 -7.46
C ASN A 19 -16.32 19.38 -6.15
N CYS A 20 -16.01 20.42 -5.37
CA CYS A 20 -16.74 20.74 -4.15
C CYS A 20 -18.13 21.36 -4.37
N SER A 21 -18.54 21.66 -5.61
CA SER A 21 -19.77 22.43 -5.89
C SER A 21 -21.00 21.61 -6.23
N PHE A 22 -20.89 20.29 -6.43
CA PHE A 22 -22.04 19.44 -6.69
C PHE A 22 -22.56 18.81 -5.39
N GLY A 23 -23.63 19.42 -4.87
CA GLY A 23 -24.27 19.01 -3.62
C GLY A 23 -25.13 17.75 -3.78
N GLN A 24 -24.53 16.57 -3.82
CA GLN A 24 -25.18 15.34 -3.41
C GLN A 24 -24.73 15.02 -1.98
N GLN A 25 -25.68 14.81 -1.07
CA GLN A 25 -25.38 14.16 0.21
C GLN A 25 -25.00 12.71 -0.08
N LEU A 26 -23.74 12.51 -0.41
CA LEU A 26 -23.18 11.17 -0.55
C LEU A 26 -23.05 10.54 0.84
N ASN A 27 -23.57 9.34 0.96
CA ASN A 27 -23.48 8.57 2.20
C ASN A 27 -22.06 8.04 2.36
N PHE A 28 -21.21 8.85 3.02
CA PHE A 28 -19.77 8.60 3.17
C PHE A 28 -19.44 7.31 3.94
N ASN A 29 -20.47 6.67 4.54
CA ASN A 29 -20.24 5.64 5.55
C ASN A 29 -19.95 4.25 4.99
N GLU A 30 -20.21 3.99 3.72
CA GLU A 30 -20.31 2.60 3.27
C GLU A 30 -19.21 2.19 2.29
N ASN A 31 -18.51 3.12 1.60
CA ASN A 31 -17.66 2.79 0.46
C ASN A 31 -16.22 3.33 0.52
N THR A 32 -15.76 3.82 1.69
CA THR A 32 -14.34 4.18 1.88
C THR A 32 -13.52 2.94 2.20
N PHE A 33 -12.33 2.85 1.61
CA PHE A 33 -11.45 1.71 1.82
C PHE A 33 -10.34 1.97 2.84
N TYR A 34 -9.62 3.09 2.72
CA TYR A 34 -8.48 3.40 3.59
C TYR A 34 -8.89 4.05 4.91
N TYR A 35 -10.00 4.79 4.90
CA TYR A 35 -10.56 5.32 6.14
C TYR A 35 -11.04 4.14 7.02
N PRO A 36 -10.48 3.97 8.23
CA PRO A 36 -10.85 2.86 9.10
C PRO A 36 -12.22 3.09 9.72
N HIS A 37 -13.23 2.38 9.25
CA HIS A 37 -14.57 2.41 9.81
C HIS A 37 -15.10 1.00 10.06
N SER A 38 -16.13 0.91 10.89
CA SER A 38 -16.84 -0.35 11.11
C SER A 38 -17.70 -0.67 9.89
N TYR A 39 -17.47 -1.82 9.30
CA TYR A 39 -18.27 -2.34 8.19
C TYR A 39 -19.48 -3.10 8.73
N GLN A 40 -20.57 -3.09 8.00
CA GLN A 40 -21.65 -4.00 8.27
C GLN A 40 -21.22 -5.45 8.04
N SER A 41 -21.79 -6.38 8.80
CA SER A 41 -21.50 -7.80 8.58
C SER A 41 -21.90 -8.20 7.16
N GLN A 42 -21.01 -8.91 6.45
CA GLN A 42 -21.13 -9.32 5.04
C GLN A 42 -20.99 -8.19 4.01
N GLN A 43 -20.74 -6.96 4.42
CA GLN A 43 -20.40 -5.88 3.48
C GLN A 43 -19.03 -6.15 2.86
N MET A 44 -18.95 -6.03 1.54
CA MET A 44 -17.71 -6.19 0.77
C MET A 44 -17.39 -4.92 0.00
N ILE A 45 -16.16 -4.47 0.08
CA ILE A 45 -15.63 -3.34 -0.68
C ILE A 45 -14.32 -3.76 -1.30
N SER A 46 -14.11 -3.37 -2.55
CA SER A 46 -12.86 -3.62 -3.25
C SER A 46 -12.30 -2.36 -3.88
N THR A 47 -11.00 -2.39 -4.15
CA THR A 47 -10.26 -1.24 -4.69
C THR A 47 -9.22 -1.74 -5.67
N LEU A 48 -9.11 -1.06 -6.81
CA LEU A 48 -8.01 -1.20 -7.77
C LEU A 48 -7.09 -0.01 -7.64
N GLY A 49 -5.79 -0.27 -7.57
CA GLY A 49 -4.79 0.78 -7.40
C GLY A 49 -3.54 0.57 -8.23
N VAL A 50 -2.86 1.66 -8.47
CA VAL A 50 -1.52 1.70 -9.00
C VAL A 50 -0.67 2.58 -8.10
N SER A 51 0.53 2.13 -7.83
CA SER A 51 1.50 2.94 -7.10
C SER A 51 2.84 2.96 -7.83
N ALA A 52 3.65 3.95 -7.51
CA ALA A 52 4.99 4.10 -8.01
C ALA A 52 5.94 4.46 -6.87
N ALA A 53 6.88 3.57 -6.60
CA ALA A 53 7.92 3.77 -5.61
C ALA A 53 9.17 4.36 -6.27
N LYS A 54 9.77 5.38 -5.64
CA LYS A 54 11.09 5.88 -6.02
C LYS A 54 12.14 5.03 -5.31
N LEU A 55 12.96 4.33 -6.08
CA LEU A 55 14.06 3.53 -5.53
C LEU A 55 15.26 4.42 -5.17
N PRO A 56 16.03 4.06 -4.13
CA PRO A 56 17.28 4.72 -3.79
C PRO A 56 18.29 4.59 -4.94
N GLU A 57 19.02 5.66 -5.23
CA GLU A 57 20.05 5.70 -6.29
C GLU A 57 21.15 4.67 -6.07
N ASP A 58 21.53 4.44 -4.81
CA ASP A 58 22.54 3.44 -4.42
C ASP A 58 22.14 1.99 -4.76
N VAL A 59 20.86 1.71 -4.96
CA VAL A 59 20.37 0.36 -5.24
C VAL A 59 20.32 0.09 -6.74
N VAL A 60 20.10 1.12 -7.55
CA VAL A 60 19.83 0.96 -8.99
C VAL A 60 21.05 1.34 -9.86
N GLU A 61 22.08 1.96 -9.26
CA GLU A 61 23.33 2.38 -9.95
C GLU A 61 23.11 3.15 -11.26
N THR A 62 22.02 3.90 -11.35
CA THR A 62 21.71 4.71 -12.53
C THR A 62 21.52 6.17 -12.13
N ASP A 63 21.99 7.08 -12.96
CA ASP A 63 21.77 8.54 -12.81
C ASP A 63 20.28 8.92 -12.99
N ASP A 64 19.46 8.00 -13.50
CA ASP A 64 18.04 8.20 -13.73
C ASP A 64 17.20 7.77 -12.52
N VAL A 65 16.15 8.54 -12.24
CA VAL A 65 15.18 8.22 -11.19
C VAL A 65 14.37 6.99 -11.59
N PHE A 66 14.75 5.84 -11.07
CA PHE A 66 14.02 4.60 -11.33
C PHE A 66 12.73 4.55 -10.49
N ARG A 67 11.61 4.27 -11.15
CA ARG A 67 10.29 4.12 -10.52
C ARG A 67 9.79 2.70 -10.75
N ALA A 68 9.50 2.01 -9.66
CA ALA A 68 8.89 0.69 -9.71
C ALA A 68 7.36 0.82 -9.65
N PRO A 69 6.63 0.56 -10.74
CA PRO A 69 5.18 0.53 -10.70
C PRO A 69 4.71 -0.75 -10.00
N LEU A 70 3.63 -0.62 -9.24
CA LEU A 70 2.99 -1.73 -8.54
C LEU A 70 1.48 -1.62 -8.75
N PHE A 71 0.87 -2.68 -9.26
CA PHE A 71 -0.58 -2.81 -9.37
C PHE A 71 -1.11 -3.52 -8.14
N SER A 72 -2.24 -3.06 -7.63
CA SER A 72 -2.87 -3.65 -6.46
C SER A 72 -4.35 -3.84 -6.64
N TYR A 73 -4.85 -5.00 -6.23
CA TYR A 73 -6.26 -5.25 -5.96
C TYR A 73 -6.41 -5.55 -4.48
N ARG A 74 -7.30 -4.83 -3.83
CA ARG A 74 -7.52 -4.97 -2.38
C ARG A 74 -9.01 -5.16 -2.12
N MET A 75 -9.32 -5.92 -1.08
CA MET A 75 -10.68 -6.24 -0.69
C MET A 75 -10.81 -6.20 0.82
N LYS A 76 -11.94 -5.70 1.30
CA LYS A 76 -12.36 -5.77 2.70
C LYS A 76 -13.70 -6.47 2.81
N TYR A 77 -13.84 -7.32 3.80
CA TYR A 77 -15.07 -8.02 4.13
C TYR A 77 -15.43 -7.79 5.60
N GLY A 78 -16.61 -7.23 5.83
CA GLY A 78 -17.13 -6.95 7.16
C GLY A 78 -17.51 -8.24 7.90
N LEU A 79 -16.99 -8.39 9.11
CA LEU A 79 -17.30 -9.46 10.05
C LEU A 79 -18.09 -8.88 11.23
N PRO A 80 -18.74 -9.74 12.05
CA PRO A 80 -19.38 -9.29 13.30
C PRO A 80 -18.41 -8.57 14.24
N GLU A 81 -18.95 -7.79 15.18
CA GLU A 81 -18.20 -7.15 16.29
C GLU A 81 -17.11 -6.18 15.83
N ASN A 82 -17.34 -5.47 14.73
CA ASN A 82 -16.39 -4.51 14.13
C ASN A 82 -15.10 -5.12 13.58
N PHE A 83 -15.06 -6.44 13.42
CA PHE A 83 -13.96 -7.08 12.72
C PHE A 83 -14.10 -6.94 11.20
N VAL A 84 -12.96 -6.92 10.53
CA VAL A 84 -12.84 -6.87 9.07
C VAL A 84 -11.75 -7.83 8.65
N ALA A 85 -12.02 -8.66 7.66
CA ALA A 85 -10.99 -9.37 6.93
C ALA A 85 -10.53 -8.50 5.76
N GLU A 86 -9.25 -8.14 5.72
CA GLU A 86 -8.64 -7.41 4.61
C GLU A 86 -7.72 -8.35 3.83
N GLY A 87 -7.90 -8.40 2.51
CA GLY A 87 -7.04 -9.15 1.60
C GLY A 87 -6.52 -8.26 0.49
N SER A 88 -5.33 -8.55 -0.03
CA SER A 88 -4.79 -7.87 -1.20
C SER A 88 -3.92 -8.77 -2.06
N VAL A 89 -3.87 -8.42 -3.34
CA VAL A 89 -2.90 -8.92 -4.31
C VAL A 89 -2.17 -7.74 -4.90
N GLU A 90 -0.85 -7.74 -4.82
CA GLU A 90 0.00 -6.68 -5.37
C GLU A 90 1.01 -7.31 -6.34
N THR A 91 1.26 -6.66 -7.47
CA THR A 91 2.19 -7.17 -8.48
C THR A 91 2.84 -6.06 -9.29
N ASN A 92 4.11 -6.28 -9.66
CA ASN A 92 4.81 -5.53 -10.69
C ASN A 92 5.09 -6.40 -11.94
N ILE A 93 4.29 -7.47 -12.14
CA ILE A 93 4.40 -8.49 -13.19
C ILE A 93 5.47 -9.55 -12.87
N VAL A 94 6.63 -9.16 -12.36
CA VAL A 94 7.75 -10.07 -11.99
C VAL A 94 7.56 -10.66 -10.59
N THR A 95 6.94 -9.89 -9.70
CA THR A 95 6.66 -10.28 -8.32
C THR A 95 5.18 -10.24 -8.02
N PHE A 96 4.73 -11.15 -7.18
CA PHE A 96 3.38 -11.20 -6.62
C PHE A 96 3.46 -11.20 -5.11
N ASN A 97 2.56 -10.47 -4.48
CA ASN A 97 2.37 -10.46 -3.06
C ASN A 97 0.89 -10.65 -2.73
N PHE A 98 0.60 -11.65 -1.91
CA PHE A 98 -0.73 -11.97 -1.42
C PHE A 98 -0.77 -11.66 0.07
N MET A 99 -1.66 -10.79 0.49
CA MET A 99 -1.82 -10.43 1.90
C MET A 99 -3.22 -10.76 2.37
N LEU A 100 -3.31 -11.24 3.59
CA LEU A 100 -4.59 -11.48 4.27
C LEU A 100 -4.42 -11.25 5.76
N GLY A 101 -5.38 -10.54 6.37
CA GLY A 101 -5.35 -10.33 7.81
C GLY A 101 -6.64 -9.81 8.42
N PRO A 102 -6.87 -10.11 9.70
CA PRO A 102 -7.95 -9.55 10.48
C PRO A 102 -7.59 -8.16 10.99
N LYS A 103 -8.60 -7.29 11.02
CA LYS A 103 -8.54 -5.96 11.62
C LYS A 103 -9.74 -5.74 12.50
N TRP A 104 -9.54 -5.03 13.59
CA TRP A 104 -10.60 -4.55 14.44
C TRP A 104 -10.71 -3.04 14.26
N ASN A 105 -11.93 -2.57 13.93
CA ASN A 105 -12.20 -1.17 13.61
C ASN A 105 -13.09 -0.58 14.71
N TYR A 106 -12.83 0.67 15.06
CA TYR A 106 -13.61 1.41 16.04
C TYR A 106 -13.89 2.83 15.57
N ASN A 107 -15.15 3.26 15.68
CA ASN A 107 -15.58 4.59 15.27
C ASN A 107 -15.97 5.43 16.49
N LEU A 108 -15.47 6.67 16.50
CA LEU A 108 -15.86 7.69 17.45
C LEU A 108 -16.24 8.97 16.70
N TYR A 109 -17.52 9.19 16.47
CA TYR A 109 -18.06 10.29 15.66
C TYR A 109 -17.46 10.29 14.23
N ARG A 110 -16.54 11.24 13.96
CA ARG A 110 -15.85 11.40 12.67
C ARG A 110 -14.47 10.76 12.65
N TRP A 111 -14.04 10.22 13.78
CA TRP A 111 -12.78 9.50 13.87
C TRP A 111 -13.03 8.02 13.65
N GLY A 112 -12.12 7.42 12.92
CA GLY A 112 -12.03 5.97 12.76
C GLY A 112 -10.67 5.48 13.18
N PHE A 113 -10.62 4.33 13.82
CA PHE A 113 -9.40 3.68 14.28
C PHE A 113 -9.42 2.22 13.84
N SER A 114 -8.26 1.69 13.53
CA SER A 114 -8.10 0.27 13.23
C SER A 114 -6.80 -0.26 13.81
N VAL A 115 -6.84 -1.49 14.27
CA VAL A 115 -5.66 -2.26 14.67
C VAL A 115 -5.79 -3.66 14.08
N GLY A 116 -4.69 -4.19 13.57
CA GLY A 116 -4.69 -5.52 12.98
C GLY A 116 -3.32 -6.01 12.60
N THR A 117 -3.30 -7.12 11.90
CA THR A 117 -2.07 -7.66 11.32
C THR A 117 -2.40 -8.34 10.00
N ASP A 118 -1.53 -8.21 9.02
CA ASP A 118 -1.63 -8.89 7.74
C ASP A 118 -0.50 -9.92 7.64
N LEU A 119 -0.83 -11.14 7.21
CA LEU A 119 0.14 -12.14 6.79
C LEU A 119 0.32 -12.03 5.29
N SER A 120 1.55 -11.97 4.84
CA SER A 120 1.92 -11.83 3.45
C SER A 120 2.68 -13.04 2.98
N TYR A 121 2.33 -13.54 1.80
CA TYR A 121 3.13 -14.45 0.99
C TYR A 121 3.55 -13.75 -0.28
N TYR A 122 4.84 -13.61 -0.48
CA TYR A 122 5.38 -13.01 -1.69
C TYR A 122 6.21 -14.01 -2.48
N THR A 123 6.20 -13.86 -3.80
CA THR A 123 6.97 -14.69 -4.72
C THR A 123 7.37 -13.91 -5.96
N GLY A 124 8.47 -14.26 -6.57
CA GLY A 124 8.94 -13.67 -7.80
C GLY A 124 9.84 -14.61 -8.59
N LYS A 125 9.90 -14.35 -9.88
CA LYS A 125 10.71 -15.11 -10.84
C LYS A 125 11.29 -14.15 -11.87
N LEU A 126 12.61 -14.22 -12.08
CA LEU A 126 13.32 -13.44 -13.09
C LEU A 126 14.22 -14.38 -13.91
N GLU A 127 13.76 -14.73 -15.12
CA GLU A 127 14.46 -15.63 -16.06
C GLU A 127 15.00 -14.91 -17.32
N HIS A 128 15.31 -13.60 -17.19
CA HIS A 128 15.76 -12.79 -18.32
C HIS A 128 17.10 -12.10 -18.03
N PHE A 129 17.80 -11.69 -19.08
CA PHE A 129 19.09 -10.98 -19.00
C PHE A 129 20.20 -11.73 -18.25
N GLY A 130 20.21 -13.08 -18.32
CA GLY A 130 21.22 -13.90 -17.65
C GLY A 130 20.93 -14.20 -16.18
N PHE A 131 19.78 -13.78 -15.68
CA PHE A 131 19.29 -14.15 -14.36
C PHE A 131 18.34 -15.35 -14.48
N ASP A 132 18.55 -16.38 -13.67
CA ASP A 132 17.60 -17.48 -13.41
C ASP A 132 17.36 -17.52 -11.91
N THR A 133 16.62 -16.54 -11.42
CA THR A 133 16.45 -16.37 -9.98
C THR A 133 14.97 -16.45 -9.62
N LYS A 134 14.69 -17.21 -8.57
CA LYS A 134 13.35 -17.38 -7.98
C LYS A 134 13.44 -17.09 -6.51
N PHE A 135 12.42 -16.43 -5.98
CA PHE A 135 12.30 -16.24 -4.55
C PHE A 135 10.85 -16.39 -4.10
N TYR A 136 10.67 -16.77 -2.85
CA TYR A 136 9.39 -16.74 -2.16
C TYR A 136 9.62 -16.56 -0.67
N GLY A 137 8.64 -16.00 0.01
CA GLY A 137 8.77 -15.79 1.43
C GLY A 137 7.48 -15.39 2.10
N TRP A 138 7.57 -15.28 3.42
CA TRP A 138 6.48 -14.88 4.29
C TRP A 138 6.88 -13.69 5.14
N ALA A 139 5.98 -12.74 5.26
CA ALA A 139 6.14 -11.61 6.15
C ALA A 139 4.85 -11.32 6.93
N MET A 140 5.00 -10.66 8.07
CA MET A 140 3.89 -10.22 8.91
C MET A 140 3.91 -8.71 9.04
N TYR A 141 2.73 -8.08 8.93
CA TYR A 141 2.54 -6.63 8.97
C TYR A 141 1.56 -6.24 10.09
N PRO A 142 1.97 -6.21 11.37
CA PRO A 142 1.17 -5.56 12.40
C PRO A 142 0.97 -4.10 12.03
N ASN A 143 -0.27 -3.63 12.12
CA ASN A 143 -0.61 -2.29 11.66
C ASN A 143 -1.67 -1.62 12.53
N ILE A 144 -1.57 -0.30 12.55
CA ILE A 144 -2.56 0.58 13.15
C ILE A 144 -2.93 1.65 12.14
N SER A 145 -4.17 2.09 12.16
CA SER A 145 -4.60 3.23 11.37
C SER A 145 -5.57 4.12 12.12
N ALA A 146 -5.54 5.39 11.79
CA ALA A 146 -6.46 6.39 12.26
C ALA A 146 -6.94 7.24 11.09
N GLY A 147 -8.18 7.69 11.13
CA GLY A 147 -8.72 8.52 10.08
C GLY A 147 -9.70 9.55 10.64
N TYR A 148 -9.89 10.62 9.88
CA TYR A 148 -10.88 11.64 10.15
C TYR A 148 -11.73 11.89 8.91
N ARG A 149 -13.04 11.90 9.11
CA ARG A 149 -14.01 12.13 8.05
C ARG A 149 -14.49 13.56 8.06
N PHE A 150 -14.20 14.26 6.99
CA PHE A 150 -14.79 15.55 6.65
C PHE A 150 -16.14 15.34 5.92
N ASN A 151 -16.84 16.41 5.64
CA ASN A 151 -18.16 16.32 4.96
C ASN A 151 -18.04 15.82 3.52
N LYS A 152 -16.91 16.03 2.84
CA LYS A 152 -16.72 15.76 1.41
C LYS A 152 -15.57 14.80 1.10
N PHE A 153 -14.75 14.47 2.06
CA PHE A 153 -13.60 13.57 1.90
C PHE A 153 -13.21 12.98 3.25
N ALA A 154 -12.44 11.92 3.23
CA ALA A 154 -11.84 11.34 4.41
C ALA A 154 -10.31 11.37 4.27
N VAL A 155 -9.63 11.52 5.39
CA VAL A 155 -8.18 11.38 5.47
C VAL A 155 -7.85 10.25 6.43
N SER A 156 -6.79 9.51 6.13
CA SER A 156 -6.33 8.44 6.99
C SER A 156 -4.81 8.34 6.98
N ILE A 157 -4.29 7.89 8.12
CA ILE A 157 -2.90 7.54 8.31
C ILE A 157 -2.83 6.08 8.73
N LYS A 158 -1.94 5.31 8.12
CA LYS A 158 -1.68 3.90 8.45
C LYS A 158 -0.21 3.72 8.74
N SER A 159 0.12 3.07 9.83
CA SER A 159 1.49 2.68 10.18
C SER A 159 1.58 1.17 10.28
N GLU A 160 2.65 0.61 9.74
CA GLU A 160 2.89 -0.84 9.68
C GLU A 160 4.32 -1.13 10.11
N LEU A 161 4.50 -2.15 10.91
CA LEU A 161 5.80 -2.79 11.13
C LEU A 161 5.93 -3.96 10.17
N VAL A 162 7.14 -4.27 9.74
CA VAL A 162 7.41 -5.35 8.79
C VAL A 162 8.35 -6.35 9.40
N PHE A 163 7.88 -7.59 9.55
CA PHE A 163 8.65 -8.71 10.08
C PHE A 163 8.77 -9.79 9.03
N ASN A 164 10.00 -10.16 8.68
CA ASN A 164 10.27 -11.31 7.82
C ASN A 164 10.15 -12.59 8.64
N LEU A 165 9.34 -13.54 8.19
CA LEU A 165 9.14 -14.83 8.85
C LEU A 165 9.97 -15.93 8.21
N ALA A 166 10.02 -15.96 6.89
CA ALA A 166 10.81 -16.91 6.12
C ALA A 166 11.06 -16.34 4.72
N GLU A 167 12.22 -16.65 4.16
CA GLU A 167 12.54 -16.35 2.78
C GLU A 167 13.43 -17.45 2.20
N HIS A 168 13.15 -17.80 0.96
CA HIS A 168 13.93 -18.73 0.16
C HIS A 168 14.22 -18.11 -1.19
N SER A 169 15.49 -18.10 -1.56
CA SER A 169 15.96 -17.59 -2.85
C SER A 169 16.81 -18.62 -3.54
N LYS A 170 16.63 -18.79 -4.85
CA LYS A 170 17.41 -19.71 -5.69
C LYS A 170 17.94 -18.97 -6.91
N ASN A 171 19.16 -19.28 -7.29
CA ASN A 171 19.77 -18.85 -8.55
C ASN A 171 20.23 -20.09 -9.32
N GLY A 172 19.48 -20.44 -10.38
CA GLY A 172 19.62 -21.73 -11.05
C GLY A 172 19.30 -22.88 -10.11
N GLU A 173 20.24 -23.81 -9.95
CA GLU A 173 20.12 -24.96 -9.03
C GLU A 173 20.63 -24.68 -7.62
N SER A 174 21.29 -23.53 -7.40
CA SER A 174 21.89 -23.16 -6.11
C SER A 174 20.90 -22.42 -5.22
N GLU A 175 20.71 -22.87 -4.00
CA GLU A 175 20.00 -22.11 -2.97
C GLU A 175 20.91 -20.98 -2.45
N ILE A 176 20.34 -19.78 -2.39
CA ILE A 176 21.02 -18.63 -1.77
C ILE A 176 20.49 -18.55 -0.34
N GLU A 177 21.38 -18.73 0.62
CA GLU A 177 21.06 -18.56 2.03
C GLU A 177 20.93 -17.05 2.31
N ASN A 178 19.69 -16.56 2.39
CA ASN A 178 19.39 -15.18 2.75
C ASN A 178 19.22 -15.08 4.26
N ASN A 179 20.18 -14.45 4.91
CA ASN A 179 20.09 -14.13 6.33
C ASN A 179 19.36 -12.80 6.53
N LEU A 180 18.04 -12.79 6.27
CA LEU A 180 17.23 -11.62 6.49
C LEU A 180 16.95 -11.42 7.97
N ASP A 181 17.14 -10.18 8.43
CA ASP A 181 16.72 -9.80 9.77
C ASP A 181 15.23 -10.03 9.97
N PHE A 182 14.85 -10.56 11.13
CA PHE A 182 13.46 -10.74 11.51
C PHE A 182 12.71 -9.40 11.43
N PHE A 183 13.27 -8.30 11.94
CA PHE A 183 12.69 -6.97 11.82
C PHE A 183 13.20 -6.28 10.55
N ASN A 184 12.39 -6.25 9.52
CA ASN A 184 12.71 -5.63 8.24
C ASN A 184 12.66 -4.10 8.31
N GLY A 185 11.62 -3.53 8.95
CA GLY A 185 11.47 -2.09 9.08
C GLY A 185 10.03 -1.65 9.36
N TRP A 186 9.68 -0.46 8.87
CA TRP A 186 8.38 0.13 9.08
C TRP A 186 7.91 0.96 7.87
N THR A 187 6.62 1.17 7.81
CA THR A 187 5.95 1.96 6.77
C THR A 187 4.93 2.90 7.41
N ILE A 188 4.81 4.09 6.85
CA ILE A 188 3.75 5.03 7.18
C ILE A 188 3.11 5.53 5.90
N GLY A 189 1.78 5.46 5.80
CA GLY A 189 1.00 5.93 4.67
C GLY A 189 -0.01 6.99 5.08
N PHE A 190 -0.20 7.97 4.22
CA PHE A 190 -1.23 8.99 4.32
C PHE A 190 -2.11 8.91 3.08
N TYR A 191 -3.43 8.86 3.27
CA TYR A 191 -4.40 8.66 2.20
C TYR A 191 -5.54 9.67 2.31
N ILE A 192 -6.00 10.15 1.16
CA ILE A 192 -7.18 10.98 1.01
C ILE A 192 -8.15 10.21 0.13
N GLU A 193 -9.36 10.02 0.61
CA GLU A 193 -10.47 9.39 -0.13
C GLU A 193 -11.53 10.44 -0.40
N GLN A 194 -11.88 10.59 -1.67
CA GLN A 194 -12.89 11.52 -2.10
C GLN A 194 -13.95 10.82 -2.97
N PRO A 195 -15.25 11.02 -2.70
CA PRO A 195 -16.29 10.52 -3.60
C PRO A 195 -16.18 11.20 -4.96
N LEU A 196 -16.33 10.42 -6.01
CA LEU A 196 -16.32 10.90 -7.40
C LEU A 196 -17.74 10.99 -7.97
N TRP A 197 -18.39 9.85 -8.13
CA TRP A 197 -19.76 9.74 -8.59
C TRP A 197 -20.42 8.48 -8.01
N LYS A 198 -21.71 8.55 -7.72
CA LYS A 198 -22.46 7.47 -7.08
C LYS A 198 -21.74 7.00 -5.82
N ASP A 199 -21.40 5.71 -5.77
CA ASP A 199 -20.76 5.05 -4.63
C ASP A 199 -19.24 4.85 -4.84
N HIS A 200 -18.68 5.40 -5.90
CA HIS A 200 -17.26 5.25 -6.22
C HIS A 200 -16.41 6.35 -5.57
N PHE A 201 -15.26 5.96 -5.07
CA PHE A 201 -14.28 6.85 -4.45
C PHE A 201 -12.96 6.78 -5.20
N VAL A 202 -12.29 7.91 -5.27
CA VAL A 202 -10.88 7.98 -5.66
C VAL A 202 -10.03 8.11 -4.41
N VAL A 203 -8.90 7.45 -4.43
CA VAL A 203 -7.90 7.50 -3.36
C VAL A 203 -6.61 8.06 -3.93
N ILE A 204 -6.05 9.03 -3.23
CA ILE A 204 -4.69 9.51 -3.46
C ILE A 204 -3.92 9.30 -2.17
N GLY A 205 -2.77 8.65 -2.26
CA GLY A 205 -1.95 8.34 -1.11
C GLY A 205 -0.47 8.58 -1.35
N ILE A 206 0.22 8.83 -0.28
CA ILE A 206 1.68 8.80 -0.22
C ILE A 206 2.08 7.82 0.89
N ARG A 207 3.07 6.99 0.62
CA ARG A 207 3.62 6.03 1.58
C ARG A 207 5.13 6.23 1.70
N SER A 208 5.61 6.30 2.90
CA SER A 208 7.03 6.35 3.25
C SER A 208 7.42 5.04 3.90
N THR A 209 8.29 4.31 3.23
CA THR A 209 8.72 2.97 3.64
C THR A 209 10.20 3.02 3.98
N PHE A 210 10.57 2.42 5.12
CA PHE A 210 11.95 2.32 5.59
C PHE A 210 12.26 0.86 5.90
N LEU A 211 12.76 0.15 4.88
CA LEU A 211 12.98 -1.30 4.89
C LEU A 211 14.42 -1.66 4.51
N LYS A 212 14.88 -2.78 5.04
CA LYS A 212 16.12 -3.45 4.61
C LYS A 212 15.89 -4.25 3.32
N PHE A 213 14.75 -4.94 3.22
CA PHE A 213 14.35 -5.75 2.08
C PHE A 213 13.03 -5.26 1.51
N TYR A 214 13.02 -4.95 0.22
CA TYR A 214 11.84 -4.47 -0.52
C TYR A 214 11.47 -5.48 -1.60
N TYR A 215 10.46 -6.32 -1.33
CA TYR A 215 10.09 -7.46 -2.18
C TYR A 215 9.82 -7.12 -3.66
N PRO A 216 9.23 -5.95 -4.03
CA PRO A 216 8.99 -5.65 -5.44
C PRO A 216 10.26 -5.53 -6.28
N MET A 217 11.40 -5.29 -5.64
CA MET A 217 12.72 -5.17 -6.26
C MET A 217 13.75 -6.07 -5.56
N TRP A 218 13.30 -7.24 -5.13
CA TRP A 218 14.06 -8.19 -4.32
C TRP A 218 15.48 -8.47 -4.83
N ALA A 219 15.64 -8.62 -6.15
CA ALA A 219 16.94 -8.90 -6.75
C ALA A 219 17.99 -7.79 -6.48
N ALA A 220 17.54 -6.53 -6.37
CA ALA A 220 18.42 -5.41 -6.07
C ALA A 220 18.70 -5.24 -4.58
N PHE A 221 17.78 -5.67 -3.69
CA PHE A 221 17.89 -5.47 -2.25
C PHE A 221 18.55 -6.63 -1.50
N SER A 222 18.67 -7.81 -2.10
CA SER A 222 19.18 -9.01 -1.45
C SER A 222 20.64 -8.94 -0.96
N THR A 223 21.41 -7.96 -1.44
CA THR A 223 22.85 -7.84 -1.14
C THR A 223 23.18 -6.76 -0.12
N PHE A 224 22.22 -5.95 0.32
CA PHE A 224 22.49 -4.82 1.20
C PHE A 224 22.14 -5.12 2.66
N ASP A 225 23.02 -4.72 3.57
CA ASP A 225 22.85 -4.85 5.02
C ASP A 225 22.50 -3.51 5.68
N ARG A 226 21.58 -2.74 5.07
CA ARG A 226 21.10 -1.46 5.60
C ARG A 226 19.62 -1.24 5.22
N LYS A 227 18.97 -0.33 5.93
CA LYS A 227 17.59 0.09 5.61
C LYS A 227 17.59 1.25 4.63
N PHE A 228 16.66 1.22 3.71
CA PHE A 228 16.47 2.23 2.68
C PHE A 228 15.15 2.97 2.87
N TYR A 229 15.15 4.24 2.56
CA TYR A 229 13.97 5.06 2.46
C TYR A 229 13.38 4.98 1.06
N ILE A 230 12.12 4.53 0.95
CA ILE A 230 11.43 4.30 -0.32
C ILE A 230 10.10 5.06 -0.25
N PRO A 231 10.03 6.28 -0.82
CA PRO A 231 8.77 7.00 -0.97
C PRO A 231 7.97 6.42 -2.13
N GLU A 232 6.66 6.32 -1.92
CA GLU A 232 5.71 5.78 -2.89
C GLU A 232 4.49 6.70 -2.99
N ALA A 233 4.02 6.92 -4.21
CA ALA A 233 2.75 7.56 -4.49
C ALA A 233 1.74 6.51 -4.95
N THR A 234 0.53 6.57 -4.43
CA THR A 234 -0.56 5.63 -4.73
C THR A 234 -1.76 6.39 -5.28
N PHE A 235 -2.34 5.84 -6.32
CA PHE A 235 -3.65 6.22 -6.85
C PHE A 235 -4.53 4.97 -6.90
N ALA A 236 -5.74 5.06 -6.37
CA ALA A 236 -6.65 3.92 -6.37
C ALA A 236 -8.11 4.36 -6.57
N PHE A 237 -8.92 3.39 -6.94
CA PHE A 237 -10.33 3.58 -7.24
C PHE A 237 -11.14 2.48 -6.58
N ASN A 238 -12.14 2.86 -5.76
CA ASN A 238 -13.05 1.92 -5.10
C ASN A 238 -14.13 1.50 -6.09
N LEU A 239 -14.39 0.20 -6.14
CA LEU A 239 -15.33 -0.47 -7.04
C LEU A 239 -16.68 -0.68 -6.37
#